data_93490b15eee8e6e311b9a0ca6a89d3f7
#
_entry.id   93490b15eee8e6e311b9a0ca6a89d3f7
#
_cell.length_a   1.000
_cell.length_b   1.000
_cell.length_c   1.000
_cell.angle_alpha   90.00
_cell.angle_beta   90.00
_cell.angle_gamma   90.00
#
_symmetry.space_group_name_H-M   'P 1'
#
loop_
_entity.id
_entity.type
_entity.pdbx_description
1 polymer ?
#
loop_
_entity_poly.entity_id
_entity_poly.type
_entity_poly.pdbx_seq_one_letter_code
_entity_poly.pdbx_strand_id
1 'polypeptide(L)' 'MEMTYKDLSELAVEVERAGDLSYAATIWEKAALAAKNPKNQNWAESRKAFCQHWWARMKKKREKGDRT' A
#
# COMPACT_ATOMS: atom_id res chain seq x y z
N MET A 1 20.39 7.48 3.39
CA MET A 1 19.53 8.61 3.09
C MET A 1 18.07 8.25 3.32
N GLU A 2 17.39 9.03 4.11
CA GLU A 2 16.00 8.73 4.44
C GLU A 2 15.05 9.24 3.38
N MET A 3 14.05 8.41 3.05
CA MET A 3 13.00 8.82 2.12
C MET A 3 11.96 9.67 2.83
N THR A 4 11.54 10.76 2.18
CA THR A 4 10.50 11.61 2.72
C THR A 4 9.14 11.00 2.45
N TYR A 5 8.09 11.58 3.07
CA TYR A 5 6.72 11.18 2.77
C TYR A 5 6.44 11.23 1.28
N LYS A 6 6.91 12.30 0.61
CA LYS A 6 6.69 12.43 -0.83
C LYS A 6 7.33 11.29 -1.60
N ASP A 7 8.59 10.97 -1.27
CA ASP A 7 9.29 9.88 -1.94
C ASP A 7 8.57 8.56 -1.75
N LEU A 8 8.17 8.28 -0.51
CA LEU A 8 7.51 7.02 -0.19
C LEU A 8 6.15 6.90 -0.84
N SER A 9 5.37 8.01 -0.82
CA SER A 9 4.04 7.96 -1.44
C SER A 9 4.13 7.78 -2.95
N GLU A 10 5.09 8.42 -3.60
CA GLU A 10 5.28 8.25 -5.04
C GLU A 10 5.69 6.83 -5.38
N LEU A 11 6.58 6.26 -4.59
CA LEU A 11 6.98 4.87 -4.79
C LEU A 11 5.80 3.93 -4.59
N ALA A 12 5.00 4.18 -3.55
CA ALA A 12 3.83 3.34 -3.27
C ALA A 12 2.86 3.36 -4.45
N VAL A 13 2.63 4.52 -5.04
CA VAL A 13 1.73 4.63 -6.19
C VAL A 13 2.26 3.80 -7.35
N GLU A 14 3.55 3.87 -7.62
CA GLU A 14 4.14 3.09 -8.70
C GLU A 14 4.02 1.59 -8.45
N VAL A 15 4.23 1.17 -7.20
CA VAL A 15 4.12 -0.24 -6.84
C VAL A 15 2.67 -0.71 -6.95
N GLU A 16 1.70 0.15 -6.59
CA GLU A 16 0.29 -0.17 -6.80
C GLU A 16 -0.02 -0.38 -8.27
N ARG A 17 0.50 0.48 -9.12
CA ARG A 17 0.28 0.38 -10.56
C ARG A 17 0.87 -0.91 -11.12
N ALA A 18 1.97 -1.35 -10.54
CA ALA A 18 2.59 -2.60 -10.97
C ALA A 18 1.82 -3.83 -10.45
N GLY A 19 0.85 -3.63 -9.59
CA GLY A 19 0.01 -4.71 -9.11
C GLY A 19 0.50 -5.38 -7.84
N ASP A 20 1.60 -4.91 -7.26
CA ASP A 20 2.13 -5.51 -6.03
C ASP A 20 1.53 -4.82 -4.82
N LEU A 21 0.29 -5.16 -4.50
CA LEU A 21 -0.45 -4.49 -3.43
C LEU A 21 0.11 -4.81 -2.05
N SER A 22 0.70 -5.98 -1.87
CA SER A 22 1.32 -6.32 -0.59
C SER A 22 2.50 -5.40 -0.29
N TYR A 23 3.35 -5.22 -1.27
CA TYR A 23 4.51 -4.34 -1.11
C TYR A 23 4.07 -2.88 -1.01
N ALA A 24 3.06 -2.49 -1.80
CA ALA A 24 2.54 -1.13 -1.74
C ALA A 24 2.02 -0.79 -0.35
N ALA A 25 1.32 -1.73 0.30
CA ALA A 25 0.82 -1.51 1.65
C ALA A 25 1.97 -1.25 2.62
N THR A 26 3.06 -2.00 2.49
CA THR A 26 4.24 -1.81 3.32
C THR A 26 4.83 -0.41 3.13
N ILE A 27 4.89 0.04 1.88
CA ILE A 27 5.43 1.37 1.58
C ILE A 27 4.50 2.45 2.11
N TRP A 28 3.17 2.27 1.96
CA TRP A 28 2.23 3.23 2.51
C TRP A 28 2.33 3.32 4.03
N GLU A 29 2.60 2.21 4.69
CA GLU A 29 2.82 2.24 6.14
C GLU A 29 4.01 3.12 6.50
N LYS A 30 5.10 2.97 5.76
CA LYS A 30 6.28 3.80 5.99
C LYS A 30 5.99 5.27 5.68
N ALA A 31 5.19 5.53 4.64
CA ALA A 31 4.80 6.89 4.29
C ALA A 31 3.98 7.51 5.43
N ALA A 32 3.06 6.75 6.00
CA ALA A 32 2.26 7.27 7.12
C ALA A 32 3.14 7.66 8.30
N LEU A 33 4.16 6.85 8.58
CA LEU A 33 5.08 7.16 9.67
C LEU A 33 5.94 8.38 9.38
N ALA A 34 6.24 8.62 8.11
CA ALA A 34 7.05 9.76 7.70
C ALA A 34 6.23 11.04 7.55
N ALA A 35 4.91 10.93 7.52
CA ALA A 35 4.04 12.09 7.32
C ALA A 35 4.13 13.03 8.52
N LYS A 36 4.23 14.32 8.24
CA LYS A 36 4.37 15.33 9.28
C LYS A 36 3.06 16.02 9.64
N ASN A 37 2.01 15.78 8.87
CA ASN A 37 0.71 16.35 9.17
C ASN A 37 -0.37 15.28 9.11
N PRO A 38 -1.49 15.49 9.83
CA PRO A 38 -2.55 14.48 9.91
C PRO A 38 -3.18 14.15 8.56
N LYS A 39 -3.27 15.12 7.66
CA LYS A 39 -3.89 14.90 6.37
C LYS A 39 -3.11 13.86 5.56
N ASN A 40 -1.80 14.03 5.50
CA ASN A 40 -0.96 13.09 4.76
C ASN A 40 -0.93 11.72 5.44
N GLN A 41 -0.89 11.72 6.77
CA GLN A 41 -0.91 10.47 7.53
C GLN A 41 -2.21 9.70 7.26
N ASN A 42 -3.34 10.39 7.31
CA ASN A 42 -4.64 9.74 7.06
C ASN A 42 -4.73 9.21 5.64
N TRP A 43 -4.22 9.96 4.68
CA TRP A 43 -4.22 9.52 3.28
C TRP A 43 -3.43 8.23 3.12
N ALA A 44 -2.21 8.22 3.68
CA ALA A 44 -1.34 7.06 3.55
C ALA A 44 -1.95 5.83 4.25
N GLU A 45 -2.55 6.03 5.43
CA GLU A 45 -3.19 4.94 6.14
C GLU A 45 -4.40 4.40 5.37
N SER A 46 -5.15 5.29 4.74
CA SER A 46 -6.28 4.88 3.90
C SER A 46 -5.82 4.05 2.71
N ARG A 47 -4.74 4.47 2.06
CA ARG A 47 -4.20 3.73 0.92
C ARG A 47 -3.63 2.38 1.37
N LYS A 48 -2.98 2.36 2.52
CA LYS A 48 -2.49 1.10 3.08
C LYS A 48 -3.65 0.12 3.29
N ALA A 49 -4.72 0.59 3.91
CA ALA A 49 -5.89 -0.26 4.16
C ALA A 49 -6.51 -0.75 2.85
N PHE A 50 -6.58 0.13 1.85
CA PHE A 50 -7.08 -0.22 0.52
C PHE A 50 -6.25 -1.34 -0.09
N CYS A 51 -4.93 -1.22 -0.05
CA CYS A 51 -4.04 -2.22 -0.61
C CYS A 51 -4.16 -3.55 0.12
N GLN A 52 -4.25 -3.51 1.45
CA GLN A 52 -4.40 -4.72 2.24
C GLN A 52 -5.71 -5.44 1.95
N HIS A 53 -6.78 -4.66 1.80
CA HIS A 53 -8.10 -5.21 1.50
C HIS A 53 -8.09 -5.94 0.15
N TRP A 54 -7.59 -5.28 -0.87
CA TRP A 54 -7.56 -5.86 -2.21
C TRP A 54 -6.58 -7.01 -2.32
N TRP A 55 -5.46 -6.91 -1.64
CA TRP A 55 -4.50 -8.01 -1.59
C TRP A 55 -5.16 -9.26 -1.01
N ALA A 56 -5.88 -9.10 0.09
CA ALA A 56 -6.54 -10.23 0.73
C ALA A 56 -7.60 -10.85 -0.19
N ARG A 57 -8.36 -10.00 -0.90
CA ARG A 57 -9.38 -10.49 -1.83
C ARG A 57 -8.76 -11.23 -3.01
N MET A 58 -7.69 -10.69 -3.55
CA MET A 58 -7.02 -11.32 -4.68
C MET A 58 -6.43 -12.66 -4.28
N LYS A 59 -5.83 -12.73 -3.12
CA LYS A 59 -5.26 -13.97 -2.62
C LYS A 59 -6.34 -15.02 -2.41
N LYS A 60 -7.46 -14.63 -1.83
CA LYS A 60 -8.56 -15.53 -1.57
C LYS A 60 -9.16 -16.06 -2.87
N LYS A 61 -9.33 -15.18 -3.84
CA LYS A 61 -9.87 -15.56 -5.13
C LYS A 61 -8.93 -16.52 -5.85
N ARG A 62 -7.63 -16.27 -5.75
CA ARG A 62 -6.64 -17.14 -6.37
C ARG A 62 -6.68 -18.54 -5.76
N GLU A 63 -6.81 -18.62 -4.45
CA GLU A 63 -6.91 -19.91 -3.79
C GLU A 63 -8.11 -20.71 -4.25
N LYS A 64 -9.24 -20.05 -4.44
CA LYS A 64 -10.43 -20.71 -4.96
C LYS A 64 -10.20 -21.22 -6.38
N GLY A 65 -9.52 -20.45 -7.19
CA GLY A 65 -9.20 -20.87 -8.55
C GLY A 65 -8.36 -22.13 -8.59
N ASP A 66 -7.42 -22.22 -7.67
CA ASP A 66 -6.52 -23.37 -7.62
C ASP A 66 -7.24 -24.66 -7.25
N ARG A 67 -8.34 -24.55 -6.56
CA ARG A 67 -9.09 -25.73 -6.14
C ARG A 67 -9.94 -26.33 -7.24
N THR A 68 -10.27 -25.54 -8.19
CA THR A 68 -11.08 -26.02 -9.29
C THR A 68 -10.22 -26.49 -10.45
#